data_2722125655ba713d38211f98a9f44e0c
#
_entry.id   2722125655ba713d38211f98a9f44e0c
#
_cell.length_a   1.000
_cell.length_b   1.000
_cell.length_c   1.000
_cell.angle_alpha   90.00
_cell.angle_beta   90.00
_cell.angle_gamma   90.00
#
_symmetry.space_group_name_H-M   'P 1'
#
loop_
_entity.id
_entity.type
_entity.pdbx_description
1 polymer ?
#
loop_
_entity_poly.entity_id
_entity_poly.type
_entity_poly.pdbx_seq_one_letter_code
_entity_poly.pdbx_strand_id
1 'polypeptide(L)'
;EMLSVIRGEDNKEKITELYKKFLINQFHDILPGSHIHPVFLDAMADYEEIENTLDEIIGSGSKYFNTLNFKRNALTFVENKKGTATRYGKKGNWIIPENPSLSSSILRKSNFSGEWFTVENNRVETPFYTVDFNKDGSFASLYDKELSREWVDGDFNKLKIYVDCPGNYDAWDILPNYREKEIAVNVVKPVTLVESDGECATFSVTLSTEKSTWEMKIR
;
A
#
# COMPACT_ATOMS: atom_id res chain seq x y z
N GLU A 1 6.77 9.41 -17.92
CA GLU A 1 7.96 9.57 -18.76
C GLU A 1 8.30 8.28 -19.50
N MET A 2 8.65 7.19 -18.80
CA MET A 2 8.95 5.89 -19.44
C MET A 2 7.84 5.39 -20.36
N LEU A 3 6.58 5.59 -20.00
CA LEU A 3 5.43 5.22 -20.82
C LEU A 3 5.38 6.01 -22.14
N SER A 4 5.65 7.32 -22.08
CA SER A 4 5.73 8.18 -23.29
C SER A 4 6.84 7.72 -24.23
N VAL A 5 8.00 7.35 -23.70
CA VAL A 5 9.10 6.76 -24.49
C VAL A 5 8.69 5.45 -25.16
N ILE A 6 8.06 4.52 -24.41
CA ILE A 6 7.59 3.22 -24.95
C ILE A 6 6.54 3.42 -26.05
N ARG A 7 5.70 4.45 -25.95
CA ARG A 7 4.66 4.78 -26.94
C ARG A 7 5.15 5.63 -28.10
N GLY A 8 6.35 6.21 -28.01
CA GLY A 8 6.85 7.18 -28.98
C GLY A 8 6.09 8.52 -28.93
N GLU A 9 5.55 8.88 -27.78
CA GLU A 9 4.78 10.11 -27.56
C GLU A 9 5.70 11.20 -26.98
N ASP A 10 5.57 12.44 -27.48
CA ASP A 10 6.29 13.59 -26.92
C ASP A 10 5.46 14.32 -25.88
N ASN A 11 5.62 13.94 -24.63
CA ASN A 11 5.01 14.59 -23.47
C ASN A 11 6.03 15.35 -22.60
N LYS A 12 7.22 15.63 -23.13
CA LYS A 12 8.34 16.15 -22.36
C LYS A 12 8.03 17.49 -21.67
N GLU A 13 7.44 18.43 -22.39
CA GLU A 13 7.10 19.73 -21.81
C GLU A 13 6.08 19.61 -20.68
N LYS A 14 4.98 18.88 -20.91
CA LYS A 14 3.96 18.62 -19.88
C LYS A 14 4.58 17.98 -18.65
N ILE A 15 5.34 16.93 -18.82
CA ILE A 15 5.99 16.21 -17.70
C ILE A 15 6.98 17.12 -16.97
N THR A 16 7.70 18.00 -17.66
CA THR A 16 8.62 18.96 -17.05
C THR A 16 7.88 19.94 -16.14
N GLU A 17 6.74 20.47 -16.57
CA GLU A 17 5.92 21.37 -15.73
C GLU A 17 5.36 20.64 -14.49
N LEU A 18 4.92 19.40 -14.64
CA LEU A 18 4.50 18.58 -13.49
C LEU A 18 5.65 18.34 -12.51
N TYR A 19 6.87 18.07 -12.99
CA TYR A 19 8.04 17.93 -12.13
C TYR A 19 8.34 19.21 -11.33
N LYS A 20 8.21 20.40 -11.95
CA LYS A 20 8.40 21.67 -11.25
C LYS A 20 7.41 21.81 -10.09
N LYS A 21 6.13 21.57 -10.33
CA LYS A 21 5.10 21.59 -9.28
C LYS A 21 5.38 20.56 -8.19
N PHE A 22 5.69 19.32 -8.56
CA PHE A 22 6.02 18.26 -7.63
C PHE A 22 7.22 18.62 -6.75
N LEU A 23 8.29 19.17 -7.33
CA LEU A 23 9.50 19.56 -6.60
C LEU A 23 9.27 20.73 -5.65
N ILE A 24 8.42 21.70 -6.00
CA ILE A 24 8.02 22.78 -5.07
C ILE A 24 7.34 22.17 -3.85
N ASN A 25 6.46 21.20 -4.03
CA ASN A 25 5.74 20.53 -2.96
C ASN A 25 6.62 19.56 -2.12
N GLN A 26 7.89 19.33 -2.52
CA GLN A 26 8.90 18.64 -1.71
C GLN A 26 9.62 19.57 -0.73
N PHE A 27 9.23 20.86 -0.66
CA PHE A 27 9.82 21.81 0.26
C PHE A 27 9.67 21.36 1.73
N HIS A 28 10.70 21.63 2.54
CA HIS A 28 10.83 21.10 3.90
C HIS A 28 9.71 21.49 4.87
N ASP A 29 8.94 22.53 4.60
CA ASP A 29 7.77 22.90 5.39
C ASP A 29 6.48 22.31 4.83
N ILE A 30 6.43 21.95 3.55
CA ILE A 30 5.24 21.34 2.94
C ILE A 30 5.15 19.85 3.29
N LEU A 31 6.24 19.09 3.09
CA LEU A 31 6.27 17.64 3.37
C LEU A 31 5.86 17.28 4.81
N PRO A 32 6.41 17.93 5.87
CA PRO A 32 6.07 17.59 7.25
C PRO A 32 4.74 18.19 7.72
N GLY A 33 4.11 19.06 6.91
CA GLY A 33 2.84 19.72 7.26
C GLY A 33 3.00 20.91 8.21
N SER A 34 4.21 21.47 8.36
CA SER A 34 4.46 22.65 9.21
C SER A 34 4.17 23.98 8.53
N HIS A 35 3.50 23.96 7.39
CA HIS A 35 3.06 25.12 6.65
C HIS A 35 1.72 25.68 7.14
N ILE A 36 1.38 26.89 6.71
CA ILE A 36 0.06 27.51 6.96
C ILE A 36 -1.03 26.89 6.06
N HIS A 37 -2.29 26.98 6.49
CA HIS A 37 -3.42 26.38 5.78
C HIS A 37 -3.55 26.78 4.29
N PRO A 38 -3.32 28.03 3.85
CA PRO A 38 -3.33 28.36 2.42
C PRO A 38 -2.35 27.52 1.59
N VAL A 39 -1.13 27.27 2.10
CA VAL A 39 -0.13 26.44 1.42
C VAL A 39 -0.59 24.99 1.31
N PHE A 40 -1.32 24.46 2.30
CA PHE A 40 -1.97 23.15 2.18
C PHE A 40 -2.95 23.10 0.99
N LEU A 41 -3.79 24.12 0.85
CA LEU A 41 -4.76 24.16 -0.24
C LEU A 41 -4.07 24.25 -1.61
N ASP A 42 -3.02 25.06 -1.71
CA ASP A 42 -2.22 25.19 -2.94
C ASP A 42 -1.54 23.85 -3.28
N ALA A 43 -0.94 23.18 -2.29
CA ALA A 43 -0.31 21.87 -2.48
C ALA A 43 -1.32 20.81 -2.94
N MET A 44 -2.52 20.78 -2.36
CA MET A 44 -3.58 19.86 -2.76
C MET A 44 -4.04 20.12 -4.20
N ALA A 45 -4.19 21.39 -4.60
CA ALA A 45 -4.54 21.77 -5.97
C ALA A 45 -3.44 21.36 -6.98
N ASP A 46 -2.16 21.55 -6.62
CA ASP A 46 -1.04 21.11 -7.45
C ASP A 46 -1.01 19.58 -7.62
N TYR A 47 -1.24 18.82 -6.55
CA TYR A 47 -1.30 17.36 -6.64
C TYR A 47 -2.49 16.89 -7.48
N GLU A 48 -3.66 17.51 -7.36
CA GLU A 48 -4.83 17.19 -8.19
C GLU A 48 -4.54 17.45 -9.67
N GLU A 49 -3.89 18.57 -10.02
CA GLU A 49 -3.49 18.86 -11.40
C GLU A 49 -2.46 17.85 -11.92
N ILE A 50 -1.47 17.49 -11.08
CA ILE A 50 -0.46 16.47 -11.40
C ILE A 50 -1.14 15.13 -11.70
N GLU A 51 -2.03 14.66 -10.82
CA GLU A 51 -2.73 13.38 -10.99
C GLU A 51 -3.59 13.37 -12.25
N ASN A 52 -4.42 14.41 -12.46
CA ASN A 52 -5.28 14.52 -13.64
C ASN A 52 -4.47 14.52 -14.95
N THR A 53 -3.38 15.28 -15.01
CA THR A 53 -2.54 15.34 -16.21
C THR A 53 -1.78 14.04 -16.46
N LEU A 54 -1.35 13.36 -15.39
CA LEU A 54 -0.73 12.03 -15.53
C LEU A 54 -1.75 10.99 -15.99
N ASP A 55 -2.98 11.05 -15.51
CA ASP A 55 -4.07 10.17 -15.95
C ASP A 55 -4.42 10.39 -17.42
N GLU A 56 -4.40 11.63 -17.91
CA GLU A 56 -4.53 11.94 -19.34
C GLU A 56 -3.40 11.31 -20.17
N ILE A 57 -2.13 11.45 -19.72
CA ILE A 57 -0.96 10.88 -20.41
C ILE A 57 -0.99 9.36 -20.39
N ILE A 58 -1.36 8.77 -19.24
CA ILE A 58 -1.48 7.31 -19.09
C ILE A 58 -2.62 6.79 -19.96
N GLY A 59 -3.73 7.50 -19.98
CA GLY A 59 -4.93 7.14 -20.71
C GLY A 59 -5.66 5.94 -20.11
N SER A 60 -6.85 5.66 -20.60
CA SER A 60 -7.63 4.49 -20.24
C SER A 60 -7.29 3.30 -21.16
N GLY A 61 -7.11 2.11 -20.60
CA GLY A 61 -6.89 0.93 -21.41
C GLY A 61 -6.60 -0.33 -20.61
N SER A 62 -6.62 -1.46 -21.29
CA SER A 62 -6.33 -2.79 -20.73
C SER A 62 -4.85 -3.18 -20.81
N LYS A 63 -3.97 -2.25 -21.19
CA LYS A 63 -2.53 -2.51 -21.30
C LYS A 63 -1.82 -2.09 -20.02
N TYR A 64 -0.98 -2.96 -19.53
CA TYR A 64 -0.10 -2.74 -18.39
C TYR A 64 1.34 -2.62 -18.88
N PHE A 65 2.08 -1.70 -18.29
CA PHE A 65 3.45 -1.42 -18.69
C PHE A 65 4.40 -1.78 -17.56
N ASN A 66 5.40 -2.58 -17.87
CA ASN A 66 6.53 -2.77 -17.00
C ASN A 66 7.63 -1.79 -17.41
N THR A 67 7.82 -0.76 -16.61
CA THR A 67 8.86 0.26 -16.84
C THR A 67 10.22 -0.12 -16.26
N LEU A 68 10.33 -1.30 -15.64
CA LEU A 68 11.57 -1.79 -15.05
C LEU A 68 12.39 -2.59 -16.09
N ASN A 69 13.69 -2.62 -15.90
CA ASN A 69 14.62 -3.36 -16.76
C ASN A 69 14.70 -4.86 -16.47
N PHE A 70 13.78 -5.40 -15.67
CA PHE A 70 13.65 -6.81 -15.36
C PHE A 70 12.18 -7.26 -15.40
N LYS A 71 11.97 -8.58 -15.59
CA LYS A 71 10.63 -9.18 -15.55
C LYS A 71 9.98 -8.94 -14.19
N ARG A 72 8.73 -8.52 -14.18
CA ARG A 72 7.98 -8.26 -12.95
C ARG A 72 6.73 -9.15 -12.89
N ASN A 73 6.62 -9.91 -11.80
CA ASN A 73 5.46 -10.71 -11.45
C ASN A 73 4.90 -10.20 -10.11
N ALA A 74 4.47 -8.93 -10.05
CA ALA A 74 3.96 -8.36 -8.81
C ALA A 74 2.45 -8.44 -8.78
N LEU A 75 1.90 -8.80 -7.62
CA LEU A 75 0.46 -8.75 -7.36
C LEU A 75 -0.09 -7.36 -7.72
N THR A 76 -1.05 -7.31 -8.63
CA THR A 76 -1.62 -6.09 -9.20
C THR A 76 -3.13 -6.11 -9.05
N PHE A 77 -3.70 -5.02 -8.52
CA PHE A 77 -5.15 -4.86 -8.47
C PHE A 77 -5.67 -4.29 -9.79
N VAL A 78 -6.66 -4.96 -10.37
CA VAL A 78 -7.29 -4.56 -11.62
C VAL A 78 -8.75 -4.22 -11.35
N GLU A 79 -9.12 -2.97 -11.58
CA GLU A 79 -10.49 -2.52 -11.43
C GLU A 79 -11.42 -3.26 -12.39
N ASN A 80 -12.47 -3.85 -11.84
CA ASN A 80 -13.52 -4.54 -12.58
C ASN A 80 -14.81 -4.49 -11.77
N LYS A 81 -15.89 -3.97 -12.34
CA LYS A 81 -17.19 -3.87 -11.67
C LYS A 81 -17.75 -5.23 -11.21
N LYS A 82 -17.30 -6.32 -11.81
CA LYS A 82 -17.66 -7.71 -11.44
C LYS A 82 -16.60 -8.38 -10.57
N GLY A 83 -15.59 -7.63 -10.14
CA GLY A 83 -14.50 -8.15 -9.30
C GLY A 83 -14.97 -8.58 -7.92
N THR A 84 -14.26 -9.52 -7.33
CA THR A 84 -14.53 -10.12 -6.01
C THR A 84 -13.77 -9.43 -4.88
N ALA A 85 -12.72 -8.67 -5.22
CA ALA A 85 -11.90 -7.94 -4.26
C ALA A 85 -12.20 -6.44 -4.28
N THR A 86 -11.84 -5.75 -3.18
CA THR A 86 -12.02 -4.29 -3.05
C THR A 86 -10.71 -3.62 -2.65
N ARG A 87 -10.31 -2.57 -3.37
CA ARG A 87 -9.19 -1.71 -3.01
C ARG A 87 -9.61 -0.25 -3.11
N TYR A 88 -9.41 0.53 -2.02
CA TYR A 88 -9.80 1.95 -1.94
C TYR A 88 -11.24 2.22 -2.40
N GLY A 89 -12.18 1.34 -2.00
CA GLY A 89 -13.60 1.46 -2.36
C GLY A 89 -13.96 1.02 -3.79
N LYS A 90 -12.99 0.65 -4.62
CA LYS A 90 -13.20 0.20 -6.00
C LYS A 90 -13.19 -1.33 -6.07
N LYS A 91 -14.16 -1.90 -6.79
CA LYS A 91 -14.20 -3.36 -7.05
C LYS A 91 -13.21 -3.75 -8.12
N GLY A 92 -12.60 -4.92 -7.96
CA GLY A 92 -11.63 -5.46 -8.91
C GLY A 92 -11.21 -6.88 -8.58
N ASN A 93 -10.12 -7.30 -9.19
CA ASN A 93 -9.47 -8.58 -8.91
C ASN A 93 -7.98 -8.36 -8.70
N TRP A 94 -7.39 -9.18 -7.82
CA TRP A 94 -5.95 -9.29 -7.70
C TRP A 94 -5.45 -10.30 -8.73
N ILE A 95 -4.40 -9.94 -9.45
CA ILE A 95 -3.77 -10.79 -10.46
C ILE A 95 -2.26 -10.67 -10.39
N ILE A 96 -1.55 -11.69 -10.81
CA ILE A 96 -0.09 -11.69 -10.98
C ILE A 96 0.19 -11.70 -12.48
N PRO A 97 0.42 -10.52 -13.11
CA PRO A 97 0.72 -10.46 -14.53
C PRO A 97 2.16 -10.89 -14.81
N GLU A 98 2.38 -11.62 -15.88
CA GLU A 98 3.72 -11.83 -16.41
C GLU A 98 4.10 -10.67 -17.35
N ASN A 99 4.90 -9.73 -16.85
CA ASN A 99 5.37 -8.59 -17.62
C ASN A 99 6.88 -8.70 -17.89
N PRO A 100 7.31 -8.94 -19.14
CA PRO A 100 8.72 -8.81 -19.52
C PRO A 100 9.26 -7.40 -19.20
N SER A 101 10.58 -7.26 -19.16
CA SER A 101 11.22 -5.95 -18.95
C SER A 101 10.85 -4.96 -20.05
N LEU A 102 10.67 -3.68 -19.70
CA LEU A 102 10.43 -2.55 -20.62
C LEU A 102 9.37 -2.86 -21.68
N SER A 103 8.27 -3.47 -21.28
CA SER A 103 7.24 -3.96 -22.22
C SER A 103 5.82 -3.58 -21.80
N SER A 104 4.91 -3.74 -22.72
CA SER A 104 3.48 -3.70 -22.45
C SER A 104 2.85 -5.08 -22.62
N SER A 105 1.93 -5.43 -21.75
CA SER A 105 1.14 -6.64 -21.87
C SER A 105 -0.33 -6.37 -21.60
N ILE A 106 -1.20 -7.20 -22.21
CA ILE A 106 -2.59 -7.26 -21.80
C ILE A 106 -2.64 -8.13 -20.55
N LEU A 107 -3.29 -7.64 -19.49
CA LEU A 107 -3.50 -8.45 -18.31
C LEU A 107 -4.30 -9.70 -18.69
N ARG A 108 -3.68 -10.82 -18.53
CA ARG A 108 -4.33 -12.12 -18.51
C ARG A 108 -4.31 -12.61 -17.07
N LYS A 109 -5.42 -13.18 -16.64
CA LYS A 109 -5.44 -13.94 -15.39
C LYS A 109 -4.35 -15.01 -15.51
N SER A 110 -3.55 -15.20 -14.46
CA SER A 110 -2.54 -16.25 -14.51
C SER A 110 -3.23 -17.59 -14.80
N ASN A 111 -2.61 -18.43 -15.63
CA ASN A 111 -3.10 -19.79 -15.89
C ASN A 111 -2.77 -20.74 -14.73
N PHE A 112 -2.44 -20.20 -13.56
CA PHE A 112 -2.15 -20.99 -12.38
C PHE A 112 -3.44 -21.68 -11.92
N SER A 113 -3.44 -22.99 -11.98
CA SER A 113 -4.57 -23.85 -11.59
C SER A 113 -4.45 -24.42 -10.17
N GLY A 114 -3.41 -24.03 -9.42
CA GLY A 114 -3.17 -24.45 -8.04
C GLY A 114 -3.66 -23.40 -7.02
N GLU A 115 -3.69 -23.80 -5.77
CA GLU A 115 -3.88 -22.88 -4.64
C GLU A 115 -2.53 -22.28 -4.26
N TRP A 116 -2.41 -20.95 -4.34
CA TRP A 116 -1.22 -20.24 -3.91
C TRP A 116 -1.06 -20.21 -2.40
N PHE A 117 -2.16 -20.39 -1.68
CA PHE A 117 -2.17 -20.37 -0.23
C PHE A 117 -3.40 -21.12 0.30
N THR A 118 -3.30 -21.61 1.51
CA THR A 118 -4.42 -22.10 2.31
C THR A 118 -4.61 -21.20 3.52
N VAL A 119 -5.87 -21.06 3.95
CA VAL A 119 -6.23 -20.27 5.13
C VAL A 119 -7.04 -21.15 6.08
N GLU A 120 -6.53 -21.32 7.29
CA GLU A 120 -7.24 -22.00 8.38
C GLU A 120 -7.31 -21.07 9.59
N ASN A 121 -8.49 -20.55 9.90
CA ASN A 121 -8.69 -19.56 10.97
C ASN A 121 -7.78 -18.33 10.76
N ASN A 122 -6.80 -18.14 11.65
CA ASN A 122 -5.84 -17.04 11.63
C ASN A 122 -4.47 -17.46 11.08
N ARG A 123 -4.39 -18.61 10.43
CA ARG A 123 -3.16 -19.14 9.84
C ARG A 123 -3.25 -19.10 8.33
N VAL A 124 -2.19 -18.62 7.72
CA VAL A 124 -1.98 -18.64 6.26
C VAL A 124 -0.76 -19.48 5.95
N GLU A 125 -0.90 -20.40 5.02
CA GLU A 125 0.20 -21.19 4.51
C GLU A 125 0.37 -20.97 3.02
N THR A 126 1.56 -20.56 2.61
CA THR A 126 1.98 -20.39 1.22
C THR A 126 3.13 -21.35 0.91
N PRO A 127 3.56 -21.49 -0.36
CA PRO A 127 4.78 -22.26 -0.68
C PRO A 127 6.03 -21.75 0.03
N PHE A 128 6.07 -20.45 0.41
CA PHE A 128 7.26 -19.78 0.94
C PHE A 128 7.17 -19.50 2.44
N TYR A 129 5.97 -19.22 2.95
CA TYR A 129 5.77 -18.78 4.34
C TYR A 129 4.62 -19.51 5.01
N THR A 130 4.75 -19.65 6.33
CA THR A 130 3.62 -19.91 7.22
C THR A 130 3.46 -18.68 8.12
N VAL A 131 2.25 -18.14 8.20
CA VAL A 131 1.92 -16.93 8.97
C VAL A 131 0.79 -17.22 9.93
N ASP A 132 1.01 -16.95 11.22
CA ASP A 132 -0.02 -16.99 12.25
C ASP A 132 -0.29 -15.59 12.78
N PHE A 133 -1.56 -15.22 12.85
CA PHE A 133 -2.00 -13.91 13.37
C PHE A 133 -2.52 -14.00 14.79
N ASN A 134 -2.15 -13.01 15.61
CA ASN A 134 -2.83 -12.70 16.85
C ASN A 134 -4.19 -12.02 16.58
N LYS A 135 -5.06 -11.95 17.58
CA LYS A 135 -6.40 -11.33 17.46
C LYS A 135 -6.37 -9.87 17.04
N ASP A 136 -5.31 -9.15 17.37
CA ASP A 136 -5.08 -7.73 17.05
C ASP A 136 -4.47 -7.52 15.67
N GLY A 137 -4.26 -8.58 14.88
CA GLY A 137 -3.64 -8.52 13.54
C GLY A 137 -2.12 -8.43 13.57
N SER A 138 -1.50 -8.46 14.76
CA SER A 138 -0.06 -8.66 14.86
C SER A 138 0.30 -10.10 14.48
N PHE A 139 1.57 -10.31 14.07
CA PHE A 139 2.02 -11.64 13.69
C PHE A 139 2.49 -12.40 14.95
N ALA A 140 1.92 -13.55 15.19
CA ALA A 140 2.39 -14.48 16.22
C ALA A 140 3.58 -15.30 15.69
N SER A 141 3.60 -15.57 14.37
CA SER A 141 4.67 -16.27 13.67
C SER A 141 4.72 -15.82 12.21
N LEU A 142 5.91 -15.69 11.67
CA LEU A 142 6.19 -15.57 10.24
C LEU A 142 7.39 -16.47 9.93
N TYR A 143 7.10 -17.73 9.61
CA TYR A 143 8.11 -18.73 9.32
C TYR A 143 8.43 -18.77 7.84
N ASP A 144 9.69 -18.55 7.49
CA ASP A 144 10.24 -18.68 6.15
C ASP A 144 10.66 -20.14 5.89
N LYS A 145 10.00 -20.79 4.94
CA LYS A 145 10.23 -22.20 4.61
C LYS A 145 11.53 -22.43 3.83
N GLU A 146 11.94 -21.45 3.02
CA GLU A 146 13.17 -21.54 2.23
C GLU A 146 14.42 -21.39 3.11
N LEU A 147 14.38 -20.42 4.02
CA LEU A 147 15.47 -20.15 4.95
C LEU A 147 15.36 -20.96 6.24
N SER A 148 14.26 -21.70 6.44
CA SER A 148 13.97 -22.43 7.69
C SER A 148 14.10 -21.53 8.90
N ARG A 149 13.53 -20.33 8.84
CA ARG A 149 13.72 -19.25 9.83
C ARG A 149 12.41 -18.64 10.30
N GLU A 150 12.27 -18.48 11.62
CA GLU A 150 11.26 -17.62 12.22
C GLU A 150 11.75 -16.17 12.22
N TRP A 151 10.89 -15.26 11.71
CA TRP A 151 11.18 -13.84 11.63
C TRP A 151 10.59 -13.02 12.79
N VAL A 152 9.59 -13.58 13.48
CA VAL A 152 8.95 -12.87 14.60
C VAL A 152 9.76 -13.08 15.87
N ASP A 153 10.27 -11.98 16.41
CA ASP A 153 10.90 -11.89 17.72
C ASP A 153 10.27 -10.70 18.45
N GLY A 154 9.27 -10.97 19.27
CA GLY A 154 8.48 -9.96 19.97
C GLY A 154 7.32 -9.39 19.15
N ASP A 155 7.12 -8.07 19.23
CA ASP A 155 6.01 -7.39 18.55
C ASP A 155 6.28 -7.18 17.05
N PHE A 156 5.55 -7.86 16.20
CA PHE A 156 5.63 -7.71 14.75
C PHE A 156 4.26 -7.32 14.17
N ASN A 157 4.21 -6.25 13.38
CA ASN A 157 2.97 -5.65 12.85
C ASN A 157 1.96 -5.23 13.93
N LYS A 158 2.42 -4.89 15.12
CA LYS A 158 1.56 -4.47 16.23
C LYS A 158 1.39 -2.96 16.23
N LEU A 159 0.13 -2.50 16.21
CA LEU A 159 -0.17 -1.07 16.36
C LEU A 159 0.11 -0.63 17.81
N LYS A 160 1.03 0.32 17.97
CA LYS A 160 1.33 0.99 19.23
C LYS A 160 1.11 2.49 19.08
N ILE A 161 0.50 3.09 20.06
CA ILE A 161 0.22 4.52 20.10
C ILE A 161 0.77 5.09 21.39
N TYR A 162 1.44 6.22 21.29
CA TYR A 162 2.08 6.88 22.42
C TYR A 162 1.62 8.32 22.51
N VAL A 163 1.66 8.86 23.71
CA VAL A 163 1.50 10.29 23.92
C VAL A 163 2.82 10.96 23.60
N ASP A 164 2.82 11.83 22.60
CA ASP A 164 3.93 12.70 22.26
C ASP A 164 3.46 14.15 22.35
N CYS A 165 4.10 14.92 23.23
CA CYS A 165 3.78 16.32 23.47
C CYS A 165 5.06 17.13 23.57
N PRO A 166 5.82 17.30 22.47
CA PRO A 166 6.98 18.17 22.44
C PRO A 166 6.55 19.61 22.73
N GLY A 167 7.35 20.34 23.51
CA GLY A 167 7.03 21.72 23.89
C GLY A 167 7.10 22.70 22.73
N ASN A 168 7.95 22.42 21.72
CA ASN A 168 8.16 23.19 20.51
C ASN A 168 8.40 22.23 19.36
N TYR A 169 8.14 22.68 18.11
CA TYR A 169 8.47 21.96 16.89
C TYR A 169 7.82 20.58 16.79
N ASP A 170 6.55 20.47 17.16
CA ASP A 170 5.76 19.23 17.19
C ASP A 170 5.65 18.50 15.84
N ALA A 171 5.85 19.21 14.72
CA ALA A 171 5.95 18.61 13.39
C ALA A 171 7.35 18.04 13.06
N TRP A 172 8.37 18.32 13.91
CA TRP A 172 9.76 17.99 13.64
C TRP A 172 10.38 17.09 14.70
N ASP A 173 9.97 17.30 15.96
CA ASP A 173 10.59 16.66 17.12
C ASP A 173 9.64 15.61 17.72
N ILE A 174 10.24 14.51 18.17
CA ILE A 174 9.61 13.51 19.02
C ILE A 174 10.37 13.49 20.33
N LEU A 175 9.65 13.53 21.45
CA LEU A 175 10.29 13.47 22.76
C LEU A 175 11.06 12.15 22.92
N PRO A 176 12.31 12.18 23.47
CA PRO A 176 13.09 10.96 23.68
C PRO A 176 12.39 9.90 24.53
N ASN A 177 11.50 10.32 25.42
CA ASN A 177 10.75 9.48 26.34
C ASN A 177 9.30 9.21 25.89
N TYR A 178 8.94 9.42 24.62
CA TYR A 178 7.58 9.22 24.12
C TYR A 178 7.01 7.82 24.42
N ARG A 179 7.88 6.80 24.52
CA ARG A 179 7.49 5.41 24.83
C ARG A 179 7.04 5.17 26.26
N GLU A 180 7.25 6.11 27.18
CA GLU A 180 6.83 5.97 28.57
C GLU A 180 5.30 6.08 28.77
N LYS A 181 4.59 6.66 27.79
CA LYS A 181 3.14 6.87 27.88
C LYS A 181 2.44 6.20 26.69
N GLU A 182 2.33 4.88 26.77
CA GLU A 182 1.56 4.10 25.78
C GLU A 182 0.06 4.26 26.00
N ILE A 183 -0.68 4.49 24.91
CA ILE A 183 -2.14 4.53 24.89
C ILE A 183 -2.65 3.13 24.58
N ALA A 184 -3.56 2.62 25.41
CA ALA A 184 -4.14 1.31 25.19
C ALA A 184 -4.91 1.23 23.87
N VAL A 185 -4.59 0.23 23.07
CA VAL A 185 -5.29 -0.11 21.83
C VAL A 185 -6.15 -1.33 22.06
N ASN A 186 -7.45 -1.21 21.82
CA ASN A 186 -8.42 -2.28 22.03
C ASN A 186 -8.80 -2.94 20.72
N VAL A 187 -9.00 -4.27 20.75
CA VAL A 187 -9.53 -5.01 19.60
C VAL A 187 -11.05 -4.90 19.59
N VAL A 188 -11.61 -4.21 18.62
CA VAL A 188 -13.07 -4.07 18.39
C VAL A 188 -13.60 -5.24 17.59
N LYS A 189 -12.92 -5.58 16.50
CA LYS A 189 -13.16 -6.79 15.71
C LYS A 189 -11.84 -7.52 15.54
N PRO A 190 -11.75 -8.80 15.92
CA PRO A 190 -10.51 -9.54 15.75
C PRO A 190 -10.19 -9.74 14.27
N VAL A 191 -8.92 -10.09 13.99
CA VAL A 191 -8.49 -10.40 12.64
C VAL A 191 -9.33 -11.54 12.05
N THR A 192 -9.85 -11.32 10.85
CA THR A 192 -10.66 -12.29 10.11
C THR A 192 -10.39 -12.18 8.62
N LEU A 193 -10.46 -13.29 7.90
CA LEU A 193 -10.43 -13.29 6.44
C LEU A 193 -11.70 -12.60 5.91
N VAL A 194 -11.55 -11.58 5.09
CA VAL A 194 -12.69 -10.84 4.51
C VAL A 194 -12.78 -10.97 2.99
N GLU A 195 -11.69 -11.25 2.31
CA GLU A 195 -11.65 -11.46 0.86
C GLU A 195 -10.63 -12.55 0.52
N SER A 196 -10.95 -13.40 -0.44
CA SER A 196 -10.02 -14.34 -1.05
C SER A 196 -10.43 -14.59 -2.50
N ASP A 197 -9.49 -14.42 -3.44
CA ASP A 197 -9.72 -14.63 -4.88
C ASP A 197 -8.76 -15.68 -5.51
N GLY A 198 -8.06 -16.43 -4.67
CA GLY A 198 -7.11 -17.47 -5.08
C GLY A 198 -5.69 -16.96 -5.31
N GLU A 199 -5.50 -15.67 -5.57
CA GLU A 199 -4.18 -15.03 -5.74
C GLU A 199 -3.85 -14.08 -4.58
N CYS A 200 -4.87 -13.62 -3.85
CA CYS A 200 -4.73 -12.74 -2.70
C CYS A 200 -5.76 -13.06 -1.63
N ALA A 201 -5.30 -13.19 -0.40
CA ALA A 201 -6.15 -13.19 0.79
C ALA A 201 -6.06 -11.83 1.48
N THR A 202 -7.21 -11.27 1.88
CA THR A 202 -7.26 -10.04 2.67
C THR A 202 -7.86 -10.34 4.03
N PHE A 203 -7.12 -10.05 5.07
CA PHE A 203 -7.58 -10.05 6.44
C PHE A 203 -7.91 -8.64 6.88
N SER A 204 -8.91 -8.48 7.73
CA SER A 204 -9.27 -7.21 8.35
C SER A 204 -9.32 -7.36 9.86
N VAL A 205 -8.84 -6.34 10.55
CA VAL A 205 -8.94 -6.17 12.00
C VAL A 205 -9.38 -4.75 12.30
N THR A 206 -10.26 -4.58 13.29
CA THR A 206 -10.68 -3.24 13.74
C THR A 206 -10.13 -2.99 15.14
N LEU A 207 -9.34 -1.94 15.25
CA LEU A 207 -8.71 -1.50 16.49
C LEU A 207 -9.22 -0.12 16.90
N SER A 208 -9.24 0.20 18.18
CA SER A 208 -9.64 1.52 18.67
C SER A 208 -8.86 1.97 19.89
N THR A 209 -8.80 3.29 20.05
CA THR A 209 -8.54 3.97 21.32
C THR A 209 -9.81 4.73 21.73
N GLU A 210 -9.75 5.52 22.80
CA GLU A 210 -10.87 6.42 23.18
C GLU A 210 -11.25 7.43 22.10
N LYS A 211 -10.28 7.84 21.26
CA LYS A 211 -10.45 8.94 20.31
C LYS A 211 -10.49 8.52 18.84
N SER A 212 -10.07 7.32 18.52
CA SER A 212 -9.87 6.90 17.12
C SER A 212 -10.18 5.43 16.93
N THR A 213 -10.62 5.10 15.71
CA THR A 213 -10.83 3.72 15.27
C THR A 213 -10.10 3.50 13.96
N TRP A 214 -9.43 2.37 13.82
CA TRP A 214 -8.70 1.97 12.63
C TRP A 214 -9.21 0.63 12.09
N GLU A 215 -9.40 0.56 10.79
CA GLU A 215 -9.53 -0.68 10.07
C GLU A 215 -8.20 -0.97 9.38
N MET A 216 -7.46 -1.96 9.86
CA MET A 216 -6.22 -2.41 9.24
C MET A 216 -6.50 -3.60 8.34
N LYS A 217 -6.00 -3.54 7.10
CA LYS A 217 -6.08 -4.64 6.13
C LYS A 217 -4.70 -5.20 5.86
N ILE A 218 -4.59 -6.52 6.01
CA ILE A 218 -3.37 -7.29 5.76
C ILE A 218 -3.62 -8.14 4.52
N ARG A 219 -2.75 -8.01 3.52
CA ARG A 219 -2.85 -8.71 2.23
C ARG A 219 -1.57 -9.45 1.94
#